data_b6374328763eedd01579af484023d7d0
#
_entry.id   b6374328763eedd01579af484023d7d0
#
_cell.length_a   1.000
_cell.length_b   1.000
_cell.length_c   1.000
_cell.angle_alpha   90.00
_cell.angle_beta   90.00
_cell.angle_gamma   90.00
#
_symmetry.space_group_name_H-M   'P 1'
#
loop_
_entity.id
_entity.type
_entity.pdbx_description
1 polymer ?
#
loop_
_entity_poly.entity_id
_entity_poly.type
_entity_poly.pdbx_seq_one_letter_code
_entity_poly.pdbx_strand_id
1 'polypeptide(L)'
;MTSPEPTNVAPSSTPPAAAQTYRGPFALMTILFFMWGFMTVWNDLLIPRFKEAFTLNYFQAMLVQFAFFGAYAVGALVYYILSMFWGDPINRIGYKNGVIIGLVVAASGSALFYPAAVLVSYPFFLVALFVVGLGFAVLQIAANPYVTILGPERTASSRLNLSQAFNSFGTTIGPIIGGWLIFTVFTRPGMHGADAVKVPYLCLAVVFGLLAVLFKFAHVPNFANAEHPASGWGALKHPHTVLGMLAIFMYVGGEVSVGSAIVNFLGTPRLGGISHEAASGFLAFYWGGLMIGRFMGAFALSDLRSWLKRCLIVVVPVLAFAVIATTSDFANAKHYGVFLVILPVVFFLGAASPQRMLALFSVVIIGLLAIGMLTAGTTAQWTILAVGMFCSVMWSNIFSLAIEGLGPLKSQGSSLLVMAILGGAILPPLQGAVADHFGIEHSFVVPMVAFAFIAFYGVYGYRAGRKDLVAAA
;
A
#
# COMPACT_ATOMS: atom_id res chain seq x y z
N MET A 1 -3.15 71.90 13.70
CA MET A 1 -3.55 70.61 13.10
C MET A 1 -2.28 69.78 13.07
N THR A 2 -2.05 69.02 14.11
CA THR A 2 -0.91 68.09 14.25
C THR A 2 -1.36 66.67 13.90
N SER A 3 -0.78 66.10 12.84
CA SER A 3 -1.04 64.72 12.41
C SER A 3 -0.50 63.75 13.48
N PRO A 4 -1.23 62.65 13.79
CA PRO A 4 -0.69 61.64 14.69
C PRO A 4 0.37 60.79 14.00
N GLU A 5 1.51 60.56 14.67
CA GLU A 5 2.55 59.61 14.28
C GLU A 5 2.02 58.18 14.21
N PRO A 6 2.52 57.36 13.26
CA PRO A 6 2.17 55.96 13.23
C PRO A 6 2.93 55.22 14.36
N THR A 7 2.17 54.66 15.29
CA THR A 7 2.70 53.75 16.32
C THR A 7 3.29 52.49 15.67
N ASN A 8 4.60 52.41 15.71
CA ASN A 8 5.38 51.27 15.27
C ASN A 8 5.19 50.12 16.30
N VAL A 9 4.21 49.27 16.11
CA VAL A 9 4.03 48.03 16.88
C VAL A 9 5.04 47.04 16.36
N ALA A 10 6.16 46.89 17.09
CA ALA A 10 7.12 45.84 16.84
C ALA A 10 6.41 44.43 16.86
N PRO A 11 6.66 43.57 15.90
CA PRO A 11 6.08 42.23 15.96
C PRO A 11 6.64 41.51 17.19
N SER A 12 5.77 41.08 18.09
CA SER A 12 6.12 40.25 19.25
C SER A 12 6.70 38.92 18.75
N SER A 13 8.03 38.81 18.79
CA SER A 13 8.76 37.58 18.48
C SER A 13 8.74 36.61 19.66
N THR A 14 7.54 36.17 20.07
CA THR A 14 7.41 34.98 20.87
C THR A 14 7.36 33.80 19.89
N PRO A 15 8.33 32.86 19.89
CA PRO A 15 8.24 31.68 19.07
C PRO A 15 6.92 30.97 19.40
N PRO A 16 6.15 30.50 18.41
CA PRO A 16 4.96 29.71 18.71
C PRO A 16 5.38 28.52 19.58
N ALA A 17 4.69 28.34 20.71
CA ALA A 17 4.92 27.22 21.62
C ALA A 17 5.04 25.95 20.78
N ALA A 18 6.12 25.18 20.96
CA ALA A 18 6.39 23.98 20.20
C ALA A 18 5.13 23.10 20.24
N ALA A 19 4.55 22.83 19.07
CA ALA A 19 3.31 22.07 18.99
C ALA A 19 3.52 20.72 19.69
N GLN A 20 2.63 20.39 20.62
CA GLN A 20 2.75 19.20 21.47
C GLN A 20 2.56 17.93 20.64
N THR A 21 3.44 16.95 20.80
CA THR A 21 3.29 15.64 20.15
C THR A 21 2.39 14.76 20.99
N TYR A 22 1.26 14.32 20.42
CA TYR A 22 0.28 13.42 21.05
C TYR A 22 0.72 11.96 20.91
N ARG A 23 1.63 11.50 21.81
CA ARG A 23 2.24 10.16 21.71
C ARG A 23 1.21 9.02 21.84
N GLY A 24 0.25 9.10 22.74
CA GLY A 24 -0.79 8.08 22.93
C GLY A 24 -1.68 7.91 21.69
N PRO A 25 -2.33 8.98 21.21
CA PRO A 25 -3.07 8.95 19.95
C PRO A 25 -2.24 8.45 18.76
N PHE A 26 -0.98 8.84 18.66
CA PHE A 26 -0.09 8.39 17.59
C PHE A 26 0.19 6.88 17.70
N ALA A 27 0.45 6.34 18.89
CA ALA A 27 0.63 4.89 19.09
C ALA A 27 -0.63 4.10 18.69
N LEU A 28 -1.82 4.63 19.02
CA LEU A 28 -3.09 4.02 18.62
C LEU A 28 -3.25 4.02 17.08
N MET A 29 -2.84 5.09 16.42
CA MET A 29 -2.82 5.14 14.95
C MET A 29 -1.85 4.13 14.35
N THR A 30 -0.68 3.89 14.94
CA THR A 30 0.26 2.87 14.42
C THR A 30 -0.32 1.45 14.52
N ILE A 31 -1.09 1.13 15.57
CA ILE A 31 -1.84 -0.12 15.70
C ILE A 31 -2.89 -0.24 14.59
N LEU A 32 -3.61 0.83 14.30
CA LEU A 32 -4.59 0.88 13.21
C LEU A 32 -3.93 0.58 11.86
N PHE A 33 -2.81 1.22 11.56
CA PHE A 33 -2.07 1.00 10.32
C PHE A 33 -1.53 -0.43 10.19
N PHE A 34 -1.05 -1.02 11.30
CA PHE A 34 -0.66 -2.42 11.35
C PHE A 34 -1.85 -3.34 11.01
N MET A 35 -2.98 -3.18 11.67
CA MET A 35 -4.16 -4.02 11.43
C MET A 35 -4.72 -3.85 10.03
N TRP A 36 -4.65 -2.63 9.49
CA TRP A 36 -5.01 -2.37 8.10
C TRP A 36 -4.13 -3.16 7.12
N GLY A 37 -2.80 -3.08 7.25
CA GLY A 37 -1.88 -3.85 6.41
C GLY A 37 -2.07 -5.35 6.58
N PHE A 38 -2.22 -5.83 7.83
CA PHE A 38 -2.42 -7.22 8.16
C PHE A 38 -3.64 -7.82 7.45
N MET A 39 -4.77 -7.11 7.45
CA MET A 39 -5.99 -7.60 6.81
C MET A 39 -5.95 -7.46 5.28
N THR A 40 -5.37 -6.39 4.76
CA THR A 40 -5.30 -6.15 3.31
C THR A 40 -4.65 -7.30 2.56
N VAL A 41 -3.55 -7.83 3.08
CA VAL A 41 -2.79 -8.90 2.43
C VAL A 41 -3.50 -10.26 2.46
N TRP A 42 -4.53 -10.42 3.29
CA TRP A 42 -5.32 -11.65 3.32
C TRP A 42 -6.11 -11.87 2.03
N ASN A 43 -6.36 -10.82 1.25
CA ASN A 43 -6.95 -10.95 -0.09
C ASN A 43 -6.11 -11.89 -0.97
N ASP A 44 -4.78 -11.84 -0.86
CA ASP A 44 -3.87 -12.69 -1.63
C ASP A 44 -4.02 -14.18 -1.26
N LEU A 45 -4.42 -14.47 -0.01
CA LEU A 45 -4.69 -15.82 0.47
C LEU A 45 -6.09 -16.33 0.09
N LEU A 46 -7.06 -15.42 -0.06
CA LEU A 46 -8.41 -15.77 -0.51
C LEU A 46 -8.44 -16.23 -1.96
N ILE A 47 -7.59 -15.66 -2.82
CA ILE A 47 -7.55 -15.96 -4.25
C ILE A 47 -7.35 -17.45 -4.53
N PRO A 48 -6.27 -18.13 -4.06
CA PRO A 48 -6.10 -19.54 -4.25
C PRO A 48 -7.19 -20.35 -3.54
N ARG A 49 -7.60 -19.93 -2.34
CA ARG A 49 -8.63 -20.65 -1.57
C ARG A 49 -9.99 -20.65 -2.26
N PHE A 50 -10.43 -19.51 -2.79
CA PHE A 50 -11.69 -19.44 -3.53
C PHE A 50 -11.61 -20.09 -4.91
N LYS A 51 -10.44 -20.00 -5.56
CA LYS A 51 -10.20 -20.69 -6.83
C LYS A 51 -10.47 -22.20 -6.70
N GLU A 52 -9.98 -22.83 -5.63
CA GLU A 52 -10.24 -24.25 -5.34
C GLU A 52 -11.68 -24.49 -4.90
N ALA A 53 -12.19 -23.72 -3.92
CA ALA A 53 -13.49 -23.94 -3.30
C ALA A 53 -14.67 -23.80 -4.28
N PHE A 54 -14.55 -22.89 -5.25
CA PHE A 54 -15.61 -22.56 -6.22
C PHE A 54 -15.26 -22.94 -7.65
N THR A 55 -14.16 -23.66 -7.88
CA THR A 55 -13.69 -24.09 -9.21
C THR A 55 -13.57 -22.94 -10.19
N LEU A 56 -12.98 -21.82 -9.73
CA LEU A 56 -12.88 -20.59 -10.50
C LEU A 56 -11.70 -20.63 -11.49
N ASN A 57 -11.84 -19.93 -12.61
CA ASN A 57 -10.68 -19.58 -13.42
C ASN A 57 -9.87 -18.44 -12.76
N TYR A 58 -8.71 -18.10 -13.32
CA TYR A 58 -7.83 -17.06 -12.74
C TYR A 58 -8.48 -15.68 -12.75
N PHE A 59 -9.16 -15.32 -13.85
CA PHE A 59 -9.88 -14.04 -13.93
C PHE A 59 -10.92 -13.93 -12.81
N GLN A 60 -11.74 -14.96 -12.65
CA GLN A 60 -12.76 -14.98 -11.60
C GLN A 60 -12.16 -14.90 -10.21
N ALA A 61 -11.07 -15.64 -9.93
CA ALA A 61 -10.40 -15.61 -8.64
C ALA A 61 -9.83 -14.22 -8.31
N MET A 62 -9.31 -13.50 -9.31
CA MET A 62 -8.77 -12.14 -9.16
C MET A 62 -9.86 -11.07 -8.92
N LEU A 63 -11.15 -11.39 -9.09
CA LEU A 63 -12.25 -10.49 -8.70
C LEU A 63 -12.26 -10.18 -7.19
N VAL A 64 -11.56 -10.97 -6.37
CA VAL A 64 -11.26 -10.63 -4.96
C VAL A 64 -10.59 -9.25 -4.87
N GLN A 65 -9.56 -9.01 -5.66
CA GLN A 65 -8.87 -7.72 -5.69
C GLN A 65 -9.74 -6.62 -6.32
N PHE A 66 -10.49 -6.96 -7.36
CA PHE A 66 -11.44 -6.01 -7.96
C PHE A 66 -12.47 -5.53 -6.94
N ALA A 67 -13.07 -6.43 -6.16
CA ALA A 67 -14.06 -6.06 -5.14
C ALA A 67 -13.44 -5.15 -4.07
N PHE A 68 -12.27 -5.51 -3.57
CA PHE A 68 -11.62 -4.78 -2.48
C PHE A 68 -11.09 -3.41 -2.93
N PHE A 69 -10.26 -3.35 -3.97
CA PHE A 69 -9.68 -2.09 -4.45
C PHE A 69 -10.69 -1.24 -5.25
N GLY A 70 -11.69 -1.87 -5.89
CA GLY A 70 -12.81 -1.16 -6.50
C GLY A 70 -13.62 -0.37 -5.46
N ALA A 71 -13.77 -0.91 -4.25
CA ALA A 71 -14.41 -0.20 -3.15
C ALA A 71 -13.64 1.06 -2.73
N TYR A 72 -12.30 1.06 -2.80
CA TYR A 72 -11.51 2.28 -2.56
C TYR A 72 -11.85 3.38 -3.57
N ALA A 73 -11.91 3.02 -4.85
CA ALA A 73 -12.24 3.97 -5.90
C ALA A 73 -13.66 4.52 -5.74
N VAL A 74 -14.64 3.65 -5.48
CA VAL A 74 -16.03 4.05 -5.25
C VAL A 74 -16.15 4.88 -3.98
N GLY A 75 -15.53 4.48 -2.88
CA GLY A 75 -15.53 5.21 -1.61
C GLY A 75 -14.89 6.59 -1.75
N ALA A 76 -13.72 6.68 -2.42
CA ALA A 76 -13.06 7.96 -2.68
C ALA A 76 -13.86 8.86 -3.63
N LEU A 77 -14.49 8.29 -4.66
CA LEU A 77 -15.36 9.04 -5.57
C LEU A 77 -16.61 9.59 -4.85
N VAL A 78 -17.27 8.74 -4.07
CA VAL A 78 -18.44 9.15 -3.27
C VAL A 78 -18.03 10.26 -2.29
N TYR A 79 -16.92 10.08 -1.58
CA TYR A 79 -16.38 11.10 -0.68
C TYR A 79 -16.09 12.42 -1.42
N TYR A 80 -15.45 12.35 -2.59
CA TYR A 80 -15.15 13.52 -3.41
C TYR A 80 -16.42 14.25 -3.85
N ILE A 81 -17.43 13.53 -4.34
CA ILE A 81 -18.72 14.09 -4.74
C ILE A 81 -19.42 14.76 -3.53
N LEU A 82 -19.46 14.07 -2.38
CA LEU A 82 -20.05 14.63 -1.16
C LEU A 82 -19.33 15.92 -0.71
N SER A 83 -18.00 15.93 -0.81
CA SER A 83 -17.20 17.10 -0.44
C SER A 83 -17.44 18.31 -1.36
N MET A 84 -17.77 18.08 -2.63
CA MET A 84 -18.14 19.14 -3.57
C MET A 84 -19.45 19.84 -3.24
N PHE A 85 -20.46 19.06 -2.80
CA PHE A 85 -21.80 19.60 -2.55
C PHE A 85 -22.03 20.06 -1.11
N TRP A 86 -21.43 19.38 -0.14
CA TRP A 86 -21.70 19.61 1.27
C TRP A 86 -20.46 20.04 2.09
N GLY A 87 -19.33 20.29 1.43
CA GLY A 87 -18.04 20.50 2.08
C GLY A 87 -17.45 19.21 2.62
N ASP A 88 -16.22 19.27 3.11
CA ASP A 88 -15.47 18.09 3.56
C ASP A 88 -16.18 17.35 4.71
N PRO A 89 -16.68 16.12 4.49
CA PRO A 89 -17.38 15.34 5.53
C PRO A 89 -16.53 15.08 6.76
N ILE A 90 -15.22 14.79 6.59
CA ILE A 90 -14.31 14.53 7.71
C ILE A 90 -14.12 15.77 8.58
N ASN A 91 -14.07 16.95 7.99
CA ASN A 91 -14.00 18.22 8.75
C ASN A 91 -15.27 18.46 9.60
N ARG A 92 -16.43 17.98 9.15
CA ARG A 92 -17.69 18.10 9.91
C ARG A 92 -17.79 17.11 11.07
N ILE A 93 -17.46 15.83 10.80
CA ILE A 93 -17.60 14.78 11.83
C ILE A 93 -16.35 14.64 12.70
N GLY A 94 -15.20 15.16 12.24
CA GLY A 94 -13.88 15.04 12.84
C GLY A 94 -13.15 13.75 12.46
N TYR A 95 -11.84 13.80 12.43
CA TYR A 95 -10.98 12.66 12.05
C TYR A 95 -11.20 11.42 12.92
N LYS A 96 -11.37 11.60 14.24
CA LYS A 96 -11.66 10.50 15.18
C LYS A 96 -12.91 9.72 14.78
N ASN A 97 -13.99 10.42 14.48
CA ASN A 97 -15.25 9.78 14.09
C ASN A 97 -15.15 9.14 12.70
N GLY A 98 -14.40 9.75 11.78
CA GLY A 98 -14.09 9.14 10.49
C GLY A 98 -13.39 7.78 10.65
N VAL A 99 -12.39 7.68 11.53
CA VAL A 99 -11.71 6.42 11.84
C VAL A 99 -12.69 5.41 12.45
N ILE A 100 -13.54 5.81 13.41
CA ILE A 100 -14.54 4.91 14.02
C ILE A 100 -15.51 4.38 12.95
N ILE A 101 -16.05 5.24 12.08
CA ILE A 101 -16.95 4.83 11.00
C ILE A 101 -16.27 3.83 10.08
N GLY A 102 -15.04 4.10 9.65
CA GLY A 102 -14.29 3.19 8.79
C GLY A 102 -14.05 1.82 9.44
N LEU A 103 -13.71 1.78 10.74
CA LEU A 103 -13.55 0.54 11.52
C LEU A 103 -14.86 -0.24 11.64
N VAL A 104 -15.99 0.43 11.92
CA VAL A 104 -17.31 -0.22 12.03
C VAL A 104 -17.72 -0.81 10.68
N VAL A 105 -17.52 -0.09 9.58
CA VAL A 105 -17.82 -0.60 8.23
C VAL A 105 -16.92 -1.80 7.90
N ALA A 106 -15.62 -1.74 8.20
CA ALA A 106 -14.69 -2.85 7.99
C ALA A 106 -15.06 -4.07 8.84
N ALA A 107 -15.46 -3.87 10.12
CA ALA A 107 -15.95 -4.93 11.00
C ALA A 107 -17.21 -5.59 10.42
N SER A 108 -18.17 -4.79 9.94
CA SER A 108 -19.40 -5.28 9.34
C SER A 108 -19.11 -6.10 8.08
N GLY A 109 -18.24 -5.61 7.19
CA GLY A 109 -17.81 -6.33 6.00
C GLY A 109 -17.13 -7.66 6.34
N SER A 110 -16.25 -7.67 7.36
CA SER A 110 -15.60 -8.90 7.84
C SER A 110 -16.60 -9.90 8.41
N ALA A 111 -17.63 -9.43 9.14
CA ALA A 111 -18.68 -10.29 9.67
C ALA A 111 -19.55 -10.93 8.58
N LEU A 112 -19.73 -10.26 7.42
CA LEU A 112 -20.48 -10.79 6.29
C LEU A 112 -19.82 -12.03 5.66
N PHE A 113 -18.55 -12.33 5.96
CA PHE A 113 -17.91 -13.58 5.53
C PHE A 113 -18.59 -14.83 6.11
N TYR A 114 -19.15 -14.70 7.31
CA TYR A 114 -19.86 -15.83 7.93
C TYR A 114 -21.10 -16.26 7.13
N PRO A 115 -22.10 -15.39 6.88
CA PRO A 115 -23.25 -15.78 6.06
C PRO A 115 -22.85 -16.09 4.62
N ALA A 116 -21.84 -15.45 4.04
CA ALA A 116 -21.34 -15.77 2.69
C ALA A 116 -20.82 -17.22 2.60
N ALA A 117 -20.15 -17.70 3.66
CA ALA A 117 -19.67 -19.09 3.72
C ALA A 117 -20.81 -20.09 4.00
N VAL A 118 -21.80 -19.72 4.86
CA VAL A 118 -22.98 -20.57 5.10
C VAL A 118 -23.79 -20.78 3.81
N LEU A 119 -23.95 -19.71 3.03
CA LEU A 119 -24.65 -19.76 1.72
C LEU A 119 -23.78 -20.31 0.58
N VAL A 120 -22.50 -20.59 0.85
CA VAL A 120 -21.50 -21.05 -0.15
C VAL A 120 -21.55 -20.18 -1.41
N SER A 121 -21.56 -18.85 -1.24
CA SER A 121 -21.78 -17.89 -2.33
C SER A 121 -20.56 -17.04 -2.60
N TYR A 122 -19.86 -17.30 -3.70
CA TYR A 122 -18.71 -16.48 -4.12
C TYR A 122 -19.08 -15.01 -4.36
N PRO A 123 -20.18 -14.67 -5.07
CA PRO A 123 -20.60 -13.26 -5.20
C PRO A 123 -20.84 -12.58 -3.85
N PHE A 124 -21.34 -13.28 -2.85
CA PHE A 124 -21.55 -12.71 -1.53
C PHE A 124 -20.21 -12.42 -0.82
N PHE A 125 -19.19 -13.26 -1.00
CA PHE A 125 -17.83 -12.95 -0.52
C PHE A 125 -17.27 -11.70 -1.17
N LEU A 126 -17.51 -11.48 -2.48
CA LEU A 126 -17.10 -10.24 -3.16
C LEU A 126 -17.81 -9.00 -2.60
N VAL A 127 -19.10 -9.11 -2.28
CA VAL A 127 -19.84 -8.03 -1.61
C VAL A 127 -19.27 -7.77 -0.21
N ALA A 128 -18.96 -8.80 0.57
CA ALA A 128 -18.34 -8.69 1.88
C ALA A 128 -16.98 -7.97 1.79
N LEU A 129 -16.13 -8.35 0.84
CA LEU A 129 -14.85 -7.68 0.56
C LEU A 129 -15.03 -6.23 0.12
N PHE A 130 -16.03 -5.95 -0.70
CA PHE A 130 -16.34 -4.58 -1.12
C PHE A 130 -16.72 -3.71 0.09
N VAL A 131 -17.52 -4.22 1.02
CA VAL A 131 -17.85 -3.50 2.26
C VAL A 131 -16.61 -3.27 3.12
N VAL A 132 -15.72 -4.26 3.28
CA VAL A 132 -14.43 -4.07 3.96
C VAL A 132 -13.61 -2.99 3.29
N GLY A 133 -13.51 -3.01 1.96
CA GLY A 133 -12.79 -2.01 1.17
C GLY A 133 -13.35 -0.60 1.32
N LEU A 134 -14.68 -0.42 1.39
CA LEU A 134 -15.31 0.86 1.71
C LEU A 134 -14.91 1.37 3.10
N GLY A 135 -14.90 0.49 4.11
CA GLY A 135 -14.41 0.83 5.46
C GLY A 135 -12.97 1.33 5.42
N PHE A 136 -12.11 0.64 4.68
CA PHE A 136 -10.70 1.02 4.53
C PHE A 136 -10.50 2.30 3.69
N ALA A 137 -11.36 2.58 2.71
CA ALA A 137 -11.34 3.85 2.01
C ALA A 137 -11.58 5.02 2.97
N VAL A 138 -12.59 4.92 3.84
CA VAL A 138 -12.88 5.92 4.87
C VAL A 138 -11.72 6.05 5.87
N LEU A 139 -11.14 4.91 6.29
CA LEU A 139 -9.96 4.90 7.16
C LEU A 139 -8.78 5.65 6.52
N GLN A 140 -8.50 5.41 5.24
CA GLN A 140 -7.40 6.06 4.53
C GLN A 140 -7.60 7.58 4.44
N ILE A 141 -8.82 8.03 4.13
CA ILE A 141 -9.15 9.45 4.04
C ILE A 141 -9.02 10.14 5.42
N ALA A 142 -9.39 9.45 6.51
CA ALA A 142 -9.31 10.02 7.86
C ALA A 142 -7.94 9.86 8.50
N ALA A 143 -7.35 8.66 8.46
CA ALA A 143 -6.17 8.32 9.26
C ALA A 143 -4.86 8.95 8.75
N ASN A 144 -4.66 9.03 7.42
CA ASN A 144 -3.43 9.60 6.86
C ASN A 144 -3.24 11.08 7.24
N PRO A 145 -4.21 11.99 7.00
CA PRO A 145 -4.08 13.37 7.46
C PRO A 145 -4.01 13.48 8.99
N TYR A 146 -4.77 12.63 9.71
CA TYR A 146 -4.79 12.68 11.16
C TYR A 146 -3.42 12.43 11.78
N VAL A 147 -2.67 11.44 11.30
CA VAL A 147 -1.30 11.17 11.72
C VAL A 147 -0.38 12.40 11.52
N THR A 148 -0.57 13.15 10.42
CA THR A 148 0.28 14.32 10.13
C THR A 148 0.05 15.48 11.09
N ILE A 149 -1.17 15.62 11.64
CA ILE A 149 -1.54 16.71 12.55
C ILE A 149 -1.36 16.36 14.03
N LEU A 150 -0.99 15.13 14.40
CA LEU A 150 -0.75 14.70 15.77
C LEU A 150 0.56 15.22 16.38
N GLY A 151 1.23 16.20 15.79
CA GLY A 151 2.44 16.81 16.29
C GLY A 151 2.97 17.90 15.37
N PRO A 152 4.19 18.40 15.60
CA PRO A 152 4.78 19.49 14.82
C PRO A 152 4.81 19.16 13.32
N GLU A 153 4.49 20.15 12.47
CA GLU A 153 4.45 20.03 11.02
C GLU A 153 5.78 19.51 10.45
N ARG A 154 6.92 20.01 10.96
CA ARG A 154 8.28 19.58 10.55
C ARG A 154 8.52 18.06 10.66
N THR A 155 7.78 17.35 11.50
CA THR A 155 7.90 15.90 11.72
C THR A 155 6.69 15.11 11.17
N ALA A 156 5.78 15.75 10.43
CA ALA A 156 4.58 15.11 9.87
C ALA A 156 4.93 13.93 8.94
N SER A 157 5.88 14.13 8.03
CA SER A 157 6.34 13.08 7.11
C SER A 157 6.97 11.90 7.86
N SER A 158 7.74 12.15 8.91
CA SER A 158 8.33 11.09 9.74
C SER A 158 7.27 10.26 10.44
N ARG A 159 6.23 10.88 11.00
CA ARG A 159 5.10 10.18 11.63
C ARG A 159 4.32 9.32 10.65
N LEU A 160 4.04 9.86 9.46
CA LEU A 160 3.35 9.10 8.43
C LEU A 160 4.19 7.91 7.95
N ASN A 161 5.49 8.11 7.72
CA ASN A 161 6.40 7.02 7.34
C ASN A 161 6.49 5.94 8.41
N LEU A 162 6.51 6.30 9.69
CA LEU A 162 6.51 5.32 10.77
C LEU A 162 5.19 4.53 10.80
N SER A 163 4.04 5.18 10.65
CA SER A 163 2.74 4.49 10.55
C SER A 163 2.69 3.53 9.36
N GLN A 164 3.21 3.94 8.20
CA GLN A 164 3.32 3.10 7.00
C GLN A 164 4.30 1.92 7.19
N ALA A 165 5.35 2.08 8.01
CA ALA A 165 6.24 0.98 8.35
C ALA A 165 5.50 -0.09 9.20
N PHE A 166 4.64 0.32 10.14
CA PHE A 166 3.78 -0.60 10.86
C PHE A 166 2.73 -1.28 9.97
N ASN A 167 2.19 -0.55 8.98
CA ASN A 167 1.34 -1.16 7.96
C ASN A 167 2.10 -2.25 7.20
N SER A 168 3.34 -1.98 6.76
CA SER A 168 4.18 -2.96 6.07
C SER A 168 4.57 -4.14 6.97
N PHE A 169 4.73 -3.93 8.26
CA PHE A 169 4.91 -5.02 9.22
C PHE A 169 3.66 -5.93 9.29
N GLY A 170 2.47 -5.33 9.26
CA GLY A 170 1.21 -6.06 9.13
C GLY A 170 1.13 -6.89 7.87
N THR A 171 1.48 -6.31 6.71
CA THR A 171 1.48 -7.05 5.43
C THR A 171 2.54 -8.16 5.38
N THR A 172 3.63 -8.03 6.14
CA THR A 172 4.68 -9.07 6.23
C THR A 172 4.22 -10.27 7.06
N ILE A 173 3.59 -10.02 8.22
CA ILE A 173 3.13 -11.09 9.13
C ILE A 173 1.80 -11.69 8.67
N GLY A 174 0.97 -10.90 7.99
CA GLY A 174 -0.37 -11.30 7.55
C GLY A 174 -0.42 -12.62 6.78
N PRO A 175 0.44 -12.86 5.77
CA PRO A 175 0.46 -14.11 5.02
C PRO A 175 0.84 -15.32 5.89
N ILE A 176 1.74 -15.15 6.85
CA ILE A 176 2.19 -16.22 7.74
C ILE A 176 1.03 -16.66 8.65
N ILE A 177 0.45 -15.73 9.39
CA ILE A 177 -0.64 -16.02 10.32
C ILE A 177 -1.91 -16.39 9.56
N GLY A 178 -2.28 -15.63 8.54
CA GLY A 178 -3.47 -15.88 7.73
C GLY A 178 -3.40 -17.19 6.97
N GLY A 179 -2.24 -17.50 6.39
CA GLY A 179 -2.00 -18.77 5.71
C GLY A 179 -2.13 -19.97 6.64
N TRP A 180 -1.50 -19.92 7.81
CA TRP A 180 -1.62 -20.95 8.83
C TRP A 180 -3.07 -21.13 9.31
N LEU A 181 -3.79 -20.04 9.57
CA LEU A 181 -5.19 -20.11 9.97
C LEU A 181 -6.07 -20.71 8.87
N ILE A 182 -6.00 -20.19 7.64
CA ILE A 182 -6.90 -20.54 6.54
C ILE A 182 -6.58 -21.93 5.95
N PHE A 183 -5.30 -22.29 5.80
CA PHE A 183 -4.92 -23.52 5.11
C PHE A 183 -4.65 -24.69 6.07
N THR A 184 -4.39 -24.44 7.38
CA THR A 184 -4.06 -25.49 8.34
C THR A 184 -5.11 -25.60 9.45
N VAL A 185 -5.30 -24.55 10.25
CA VAL A 185 -6.11 -24.62 11.48
C VAL A 185 -7.61 -24.82 11.18
N PHE A 186 -8.15 -24.05 10.24
CA PHE A 186 -9.58 -24.04 9.91
C PHE A 186 -9.93 -24.85 8.67
N THR A 187 -8.99 -25.60 8.12
CA THR A 187 -9.24 -26.57 7.06
C THR A 187 -9.33 -27.98 7.65
N ARG A 188 -10.46 -28.65 7.45
CA ARG A 188 -10.69 -30.04 7.91
C ARG A 188 -11.08 -30.92 6.71
N PRO A 189 -10.73 -32.21 6.70
CA PRO A 189 -11.18 -33.14 5.67
C PRO A 189 -12.71 -33.13 5.58
N GLY A 190 -13.26 -33.06 4.37
CA GLY A 190 -14.69 -33.04 4.11
C GLY A 190 -15.41 -31.70 4.28
N MET A 191 -14.71 -30.63 4.71
CA MET A 191 -15.28 -29.27 4.75
C MET A 191 -15.22 -28.61 3.37
N HIS A 192 -16.25 -27.81 3.05
CA HIS A 192 -16.16 -26.93 1.90
C HIS A 192 -15.06 -25.90 2.10
N GLY A 193 -14.28 -25.63 1.06
CA GLY A 193 -13.13 -24.72 1.14
C GLY A 193 -13.46 -23.32 1.68
N ALA A 194 -14.66 -22.82 1.40
CA ALA A 194 -15.14 -21.52 1.91
C ALA A 194 -15.35 -21.48 3.44
N ASP A 195 -15.52 -22.62 4.09
CA ASP A 195 -15.71 -22.66 5.56
C ASP A 195 -14.47 -22.25 6.33
N ALA A 196 -13.28 -22.45 5.78
CA ALA A 196 -12.01 -22.12 6.42
C ALA A 196 -11.84 -20.61 6.71
N VAL A 197 -12.57 -19.75 6.02
CA VAL A 197 -12.49 -18.29 6.23
C VAL A 197 -13.51 -17.75 7.24
N LYS A 198 -14.50 -18.53 7.65
CA LYS A 198 -15.55 -18.11 8.60
C LYS A 198 -14.99 -17.54 9.89
N VAL A 199 -14.25 -18.36 10.62
CA VAL A 199 -13.74 -18.00 11.95
C VAL A 199 -12.66 -16.93 11.87
N PRO A 200 -11.64 -17.04 10.98
CA PRO A 200 -10.64 -15.98 10.83
C PRO A 200 -11.23 -14.59 10.56
N TYR A 201 -12.22 -14.49 9.68
CA TYR A 201 -12.85 -13.19 9.39
C TYR A 201 -13.78 -12.70 10.50
N LEU A 202 -14.44 -13.59 11.25
CA LEU A 202 -15.15 -13.19 12.46
C LEU A 202 -14.19 -12.66 13.54
N CYS A 203 -13.01 -13.26 13.71
CA CYS A 203 -11.99 -12.73 14.60
C CYS A 203 -11.55 -11.31 14.15
N LEU A 204 -11.35 -11.08 12.85
CA LEU A 204 -11.05 -9.75 12.33
C LEU A 204 -12.19 -8.76 12.57
N ALA A 205 -13.45 -9.17 12.40
CA ALA A 205 -14.61 -8.34 12.70
C ALA A 205 -14.62 -7.90 14.18
N VAL A 206 -14.35 -8.83 15.10
CA VAL A 206 -14.24 -8.53 16.54
C VAL A 206 -13.08 -7.58 16.82
N VAL A 207 -11.90 -7.80 16.21
CA VAL A 207 -10.74 -6.92 16.41
C VAL A 207 -11.02 -5.51 15.92
N PHE A 208 -11.60 -5.34 14.72
CA PHE A 208 -11.99 -4.01 14.21
C PHE A 208 -13.07 -3.36 15.07
N GLY A 209 -14.05 -4.13 15.57
CA GLY A 209 -15.05 -3.66 16.52
C GLY A 209 -14.43 -3.16 17.84
N LEU A 210 -13.51 -3.94 18.41
CA LEU A 210 -12.77 -3.55 19.62
C LEU A 210 -11.91 -2.31 19.39
N LEU A 211 -11.24 -2.18 18.24
CA LEU A 211 -10.52 -0.97 17.87
C LEU A 211 -11.46 0.24 17.75
N ALA A 212 -12.65 0.09 17.18
CA ALA A 212 -13.64 1.16 17.11
C ALA A 212 -14.08 1.62 18.51
N VAL A 213 -14.32 0.67 19.42
CA VAL A 213 -14.63 0.94 20.82
C VAL A 213 -13.45 1.62 21.52
N LEU A 214 -12.23 1.15 21.31
CA LEU A 214 -11.02 1.73 21.87
C LEU A 214 -10.85 3.19 21.40
N PHE A 215 -11.02 3.47 20.08
CA PHE A 215 -10.99 4.83 19.57
C PHE A 215 -12.09 5.71 20.14
N LYS A 216 -13.31 5.18 20.37
CA LYS A 216 -14.42 5.93 20.95
C LYS A 216 -14.07 6.45 22.35
N PHE A 217 -13.46 5.64 23.20
CA PHE A 217 -13.11 6.00 24.58
C PHE A 217 -11.72 6.64 24.71
N ALA A 218 -10.83 6.48 23.74
CA ALA A 218 -9.52 7.11 23.77
C ALA A 218 -9.64 8.65 23.73
N HIS A 219 -8.83 9.33 24.54
CA HIS A 219 -8.68 10.78 24.52
C HIS A 219 -7.84 11.20 23.32
N VAL A 220 -8.47 11.13 22.16
CA VAL A 220 -7.86 11.47 20.88
C VAL A 220 -8.33 12.86 20.47
N PRO A 221 -7.41 13.84 20.23
CA PRO A 221 -7.80 15.20 19.88
C PRO A 221 -8.67 15.21 18.61
N ASN A 222 -9.76 15.95 18.64
CA ASN A 222 -10.60 16.10 17.46
C ASN A 222 -10.23 17.40 16.76
N PHE A 223 -9.40 17.32 15.74
CA PHE A 223 -9.06 18.46 14.92
C PHE A 223 -10.08 18.59 13.78
N ALA A 224 -10.64 19.77 13.63
CA ALA A 224 -11.37 20.18 12.43
C ALA A 224 -10.42 21.06 11.61
N ASN A 225 -10.10 20.66 10.40
CA ASN A 225 -9.27 21.46 9.51
C ASN A 225 -10.15 22.46 8.75
N ALA A 226 -9.82 23.76 8.89
CA ALA A 226 -10.58 24.84 8.24
C ALA A 226 -10.18 25.06 6.76
N GLU A 227 -9.18 24.37 6.24
CA GLU A 227 -8.75 24.52 4.86
C GLU A 227 -9.76 23.86 3.92
N HIS A 228 -10.48 24.67 3.17
CA HIS A 228 -11.34 24.20 2.10
C HIS A 228 -10.46 23.73 0.94
N PRO A 229 -10.56 22.47 0.47
CA PRO A 229 -9.91 22.07 -0.76
C PRO A 229 -10.41 22.97 -1.89
N ALA A 230 -9.47 23.49 -2.71
CA ALA A 230 -9.82 24.28 -3.87
C ALA A 230 -10.77 23.46 -4.76
N SER A 231 -12.00 23.93 -4.95
CA SER A 231 -12.99 23.27 -5.80
C SER A 231 -12.57 23.38 -7.27
N GLY A 232 -12.65 22.29 -8.02
CA GLY A 232 -12.44 22.31 -9.47
C GLY A 232 -11.46 21.26 -9.99
N TRP A 233 -11.22 21.26 -11.30
CA TRP A 233 -10.38 20.29 -12.04
C TRP A 233 -8.99 20.86 -12.37
N GLY A 234 -8.51 21.86 -11.62
CA GLY A 234 -7.27 22.58 -11.90
C GLY A 234 -6.03 21.69 -12.00
N ALA A 235 -5.90 20.68 -11.13
CA ALA A 235 -4.76 19.78 -11.10
C ALA A 235 -4.65 18.91 -12.37
N LEU A 236 -5.75 18.59 -13.05
CA LEU A 236 -5.75 17.85 -14.32
C LEU A 236 -5.18 18.65 -15.51
N LYS A 237 -5.00 19.97 -15.37
CA LYS A 237 -4.36 20.79 -16.39
C LYS A 237 -2.82 20.63 -16.38
N HIS A 238 -2.26 19.94 -15.40
CA HIS A 238 -0.84 19.69 -15.26
C HIS A 238 -0.47 18.29 -15.80
N PRO A 239 0.19 18.18 -16.98
CA PRO A 239 0.47 16.88 -17.63
C PRO A 239 1.27 15.93 -16.74
N HIS A 240 2.27 16.41 -15.97
CA HIS A 240 3.05 15.59 -15.04
C HIS A 240 2.19 14.99 -13.94
N THR A 241 1.15 15.68 -13.48
CA THR A 241 0.19 15.16 -12.48
C THR A 241 -0.69 14.08 -13.09
N VAL A 242 -1.20 14.28 -14.30
CA VAL A 242 -2.02 13.29 -15.02
C VAL A 242 -1.22 12.02 -15.30
N LEU A 243 0.04 12.16 -15.78
CA LEU A 243 0.94 11.02 -15.95
C LEU A 243 1.31 10.37 -14.61
N GLY A 244 1.41 11.15 -13.53
CA GLY A 244 1.60 10.66 -12.17
C GLY A 244 0.40 9.86 -11.66
N MET A 245 -0.83 10.27 -11.96
CA MET A 245 -2.03 9.48 -11.68
C MET A 245 -1.98 8.13 -12.39
N LEU A 246 -1.64 8.13 -13.69
CA LEU A 246 -1.49 6.89 -14.44
C LEU A 246 -0.32 6.05 -13.90
N ALA A 247 0.77 6.68 -13.44
CA ALA A 247 1.88 5.97 -12.81
C ALA A 247 1.49 5.33 -11.45
N ILE A 248 0.66 5.99 -10.63
CA ILE A 248 0.09 5.38 -9.41
C ILE A 248 -0.83 4.21 -9.78
N PHE A 249 -1.70 4.38 -10.79
CA PHE A 249 -2.56 3.31 -11.28
C PHE A 249 -1.75 2.08 -11.72
N MET A 250 -0.72 2.29 -12.54
CA MET A 250 0.17 1.24 -13.00
C MET A 250 0.98 0.62 -11.86
N TYR A 251 1.46 1.44 -10.92
CA TYR A 251 2.24 0.96 -9.77
C TYR A 251 1.41 0.05 -8.87
N VAL A 252 0.28 0.56 -8.37
CA VAL A 252 -0.57 -0.23 -7.45
C VAL A 252 -1.12 -1.47 -8.16
N GLY A 253 -1.51 -1.32 -9.42
CA GLY A 253 -1.94 -2.44 -10.25
C GLY A 253 -0.85 -3.50 -10.42
N GLY A 254 0.38 -3.09 -10.75
CA GLY A 254 1.51 -4.00 -10.94
C GLY A 254 1.94 -4.68 -9.64
N GLU A 255 2.05 -3.92 -8.54
CA GLU A 255 2.39 -4.44 -7.20
C GLU A 255 1.38 -5.49 -6.74
N VAL A 256 0.09 -5.17 -6.78
CA VAL A 256 -0.99 -6.08 -6.35
C VAL A 256 -1.07 -7.30 -7.27
N SER A 257 -0.94 -7.11 -8.58
CA SER A 257 -0.95 -8.21 -9.56
C SER A 257 0.14 -9.25 -9.26
N VAL A 258 1.36 -8.81 -9.00
CA VAL A 258 2.46 -9.74 -8.65
C VAL A 258 2.15 -10.45 -7.34
N GLY A 259 1.81 -9.72 -6.26
CA GLY A 259 1.50 -10.29 -4.95
C GLY A 259 0.39 -11.34 -5.02
N SER A 260 -0.70 -11.01 -5.70
CA SER A 260 -1.88 -11.88 -5.83
C SER A 260 -1.65 -13.16 -6.65
N ALA A 261 -0.68 -13.13 -7.57
CA ALA A 261 -0.35 -14.29 -8.39
C ALA A 261 0.62 -15.26 -7.69
N ILE A 262 1.41 -14.81 -6.70
CA ILE A 262 2.53 -15.57 -6.11
C ILE A 262 2.10 -16.94 -5.62
N VAL A 263 1.04 -17.05 -4.81
CA VAL A 263 0.66 -18.34 -4.20
C VAL A 263 0.26 -19.36 -5.28
N ASN A 264 -0.53 -18.92 -6.28
CA ASN A 264 -0.90 -19.79 -7.40
C ASN A 264 0.31 -20.12 -8.28
N PHE A 265 1.23 -19.17 -8.51
CA PHE A 265 2.44 -19.38 -9.31
C PHE A 265 3.37 -20.41 -8.65
N LEU A 266 3.60 -20.31 -7.33
CA LEU A 266 4.41 -21.26 -6.57
C LEU A 266 3.80 -22.66 -6.53
N GLY A 267 2.49 -22.80 -6.61
CA GLY A 267 1.77 -24.07 -6.71
C GLY A 267 1.91 -24.78 -8.06
N THR A 268 2.53 -24.16 -9.07
CA THR A 268 2.68 -24.80 -10.39
C THR A 268 3.71 -25.95 -10.38
N PRO A 269 3.54 -26.99 -11.21
CA PRO A 269 4.53 -28.08 -11.34
C PRO A 269 5.91 -27.59 -11.73
N ARG A 270 6.03 -26.50 -12.46
CA ARG A 270 7.28 -25.85 -12.88
C ARG A 270 8.15 -25.38 -11.69
N LEU A 271 7.52 -25.07 -10.54
CA LEU A 271 8.18 -24.68 -9.30
C LEU A 271 8.18 -25.79 -8.24
N GLY A 272 7.77 -27.01 -8.60
CA GLY A 272 7.75 -28.16 -7.70
C GLY A 272 6.43 -28.37 -6.96
N GLY A 273 5.37 -27.61 -7.30
CA GLY A 273 4.03 -27.82 -6.72
C GLY A 273 3.98 -27.48 -5.23
N ILE A 274 4.52 -26.31 -4.84
CA ILE A 274 4.55 -25.85 -3.44
C ILE A 274 3.12 -25.73 -2.91
N SER A 275 2.83 -26.33 -1.76
CA SER A 275 1.50 -26.25 -1.13
C SER A 275 1.11 -24.80 -0.83
N HIS A 276 -0.19 -24.49 -0.82
CA HIS A 276 -0.69 -23.14 -0.55
C HIS A 276 -0.26 -22.61 0.83
N GLU A 277 -0.16 -23.51 1.82
CA GLU A 277 0.36 -23.15 3.16
C GLU A 277 1.82 -22.68 3.08
N ALA A 278 2.70 -23.47 2.46
CA ALA A 278 4.11 -23.09 2.29
C ALA A 278 4.26 -21.85 1.40
N ALA A 279 3.48 -21.76 0.31
CA ALA A 279 3.48 -20.62 -0.60
C ALA A 279 3.05 -19.32 0.09
N SER A 280 2.12 -19.38 1.06
CA SER A 280 1.72 -18.22 1.86
C SER A 280 2.87 -17.70 2.74
N GLY A 281 3.71 -18.60 3.26
CA GLY A 281 4.93 -18.23 3.96
C GLY A 281 5.94 -17.52 3.05
N PHE A 282 6.08 -17.98 1.80
CA PHE A 282 6.92 -17.30 0.81
C PHE A 282 6.40 -15.91 0.41
N LEU A 283 5.08 -15.70 0.41
CA LEU A 283 4.50 -14.38 0.14
C LEU A 283 4.98 -13.32 1.15
N ALA A 284 5.32 -13.73 2.38
CA ALA A 284 5.91 -12.83 3.38
C ALA A 284 7.27 -12.25 2.94
N PHE A 285 8.04 -12.94 2.09
CA PHE A 285 9.28 -12.39 1.52
C PHE A 285 8.99 -11.25 0.53
N TYR A 286 7.92 -11.36 -0.25
CA TYR A 286 7.49 -10.30 -1.15
C TYR A 286 7.12 -9.03 -0.39
N TRP A 287 6.20 -9.12 0.57
CA TRP A 287 5.75 -7.98 1.37
C TRP A 287 6.80 -7.50 2.37
N GLY A 288 7.61 -8.43 2.91
CA GLY A 288 8.76 -8.10 3.78
C GLY A 288 9.85 -7.36 3.03
N GLY A 289 10.11 -7.71 1.77
CA GLY A 289 11.01 -6.98 0.89
C GLY A 289 10.60 -5.52 0.70
N LEU A 290 9.32 -5.30 0.52
CA LEU A 290 8.73 -3.97 0.43
C LEU A 290 8.95 -3.16 1.73
N MET A 291 8.80 -3.78 2.89
CA MET A 291 9.10 -3.18 4.19
C MET A 291 10.58 -2.79 4.31
N ILE A 292 11.51 -3.69 3.97
CA ILE A 292 12.95 -3.46 4.01
C ILE A 292 13.32 -2.24 3.16
N GLY A 293 12.86 -2.20 1.91
CA GLY A 293 13.15 -1.10 1.01
C GLY A 293 12.50 0.22 1.45
N ARG A 294 11.32 0.22 2.11
CA ARG A 294 10.70 1.42 2.70
C ARG A 294 11.54 2.01 3.82
N PHE A 295 12.09 1.18 4.72
CA PHE A 295 13.03 1.66 5.74
C PHE A 295 14.28 2.27 5.09
N MET A 296 14.88 1.59 4.10
CA MET A 296 16.04 2.12 3.39
C MET A 296 15.72 3.46 2.69
N GLY A 297 14.57 3.56 2.02
CA GLY A 297 14.09 4.78 1.37
C GLY A 297 13.88 5.93 2.36
N ALA A 298 13.30 5.66 3.52
CA ALA A 298 13.13 6.65 4.58
C ALA A 298 14.47 7.22 5.04
N PHE A 299 15.49 6.38 5.21
CA PHE A 299 16.83 6.84 5.58
C PHE A 299 17.55 7.55 4.42
N ALA A 300 17.45 7.04 3.20
CA ALA A 300 18.08 7.63 2.02
C ALA A 300 17.61 9.06 1.75
N LEU A 301 16.30 9.32 1.94
CA LEU A 301 15.65 10.61 1.69
C LEU A 301 15.54 11.50 2.95
N SER A 302 16.12 11.09 4.08
CA SER A 302 16.10 11.87 5.34
C SER A 302 17.14 13.00 5.36
N ASP A 303 17.06 13.90 6.36
CA ASP A 303 18.06 14.96 6.62
C ASP A 303 19.24 14.47 7.46
N LEU A 304 19.45 13.17 7.62
CA LEU A 304 20.56 12.59 8.34
C LEU A 304 21.92 12.92 7.68
N ARG A 305 23.00 12.87 8.47
CA ARG A 305 24.37 13.01 7.94
C ARG A 305 24.67 11.95 6.88
N SER A 306 25.34 12.33 5.80
CA SER A 306 25.58 11.45 4.63
C SER A 306 26.24 10.12 4.97
N TRP A 307 27.14 10.06 5.95
CA TRP A 307 27.75 8.81 6.40
C TRP A 307 26.74 7.89 7.08
N LEU A 308 25.86 8.45 7.93
CA LEU A 308 24.84 7.70 8.65
C LEU A 308 23.79 7.13 7.69
N LYS A 309 23.37 7.90 6.68
CA LYS A 309 22.49 7.40 5.61
C LYS A 309 23.11 6.17 4.92
N ARG A 310 24.39 6.28 4.52
CA ARG A 310 25.11 5.18 3.86
C ARG A 310 25.22 3.96 4.76
N CYS A 311 25.54 4.14 6.04
CA CYS A 311 25.55 3.04 7.00
C CYS A 311 24.18 2.36 7.13
N LEU A 312 23.10 3.13 7.28
CA LEU A 312 21.75 2.56 7.45
C LEU A 312 21.25 1.84 6.21
N ILE A 313 21.57 2.33 5.00
CA ILE A 313 21.26 1.64 3.74
C ILE A 313 21.90 0.24 3.68
N VAL A 314 23.05 0.03 4.30
CA VAL A 314 23.74 -1.28 4.35
C VAL A 314 23.28 -2.10 5.56
N VAL A 315 23.14 -1.47 6.72
CA VAL A 315 22.78 -2.16 7.98
C VAL A 315 21.38 -2.78 7.92
N VAL A 316 20.41 -2.08 7.31
CA VAL A 316 19.02 -2.60 7.24
C VAL A 316 18.93 -3.94 6.50
N PRO A 317 19.48 -4.13 5.29
CA PRO A 317 19.49 -5.44 4.63
C PRO A 317 20.26 -6.51 5.39
N VAL A 318 21.37 -6.14 6.06
CA VAL A 318 22.15 -7.09 6.88
C VAL A 318 21.34 -7.59 8.06
N LEU A 319 20.64 -6.68 8.76
CA LEU A 319 19.74 -7.07 9.85
C LEU A 319 18.57 -7.92 9.33
N ALA A 320 17.99 -7.57 8.20
CA ALA A 320 16.95 -8.37 7.56
C ALA A 320 17.44 -9.77 7.21
N PHE A 321 18.66 -9.89 6.65
CA PHE A 321 19.29 -11.19 6.37
C PHE A 321 19.48 -12.00 7.66
N ALA A 322 19.99 -11.38 8.73
CA ALA A 322 20.18 -12.05 10.02
C ALA A 322 18.86 -12.56 10.60
N VAL A 323 17.80 -11.76 10.56
CA VAL A 323 16.46 -12.17 11.02
C VAL A 323 15.94 -13.35 10.18
N ILE A 324 16.01 -13.26 8.85
CA ILE A 324 15.56 -14.33 7.96
C ILE A 324 16.36 -15.63 8.18
N ALA A 325 17.67 -15.53 8.34
CA ALA A 325 18.55 -16.69 8.57
C ALA A 325 18.28 -17.40 9.91
N THR A 326 17.75 -16.67 10.90
CA THR A 326 17.40 -17.23 12.22
C THR A 326 15.96 -17.70 12.34
N THR A 327 15.04 -17.15 11.55
CA THR A 327 13.60 -17.45 11.62
C THR A 327 13.10 -18.36 10.50
N SER A 328 13.84 -18.45 9.40
CA SER A 328 13.56 -19.32 8.25
C SER A 328 14.70 -20.33 8.04
N ASP A 329 14.55 -21.23 7.08
CA ASP A 329 15.64 -22.08 6.63
C ASP A 329 16.77 -21.24 6.01
N PHE A 330 18.03 -21.58 6.34
CA PHE A 330 19.22 -20.91 5.81
C PHE A 330 19.29 -20.94 4.28
N ALA A 331 18.78 -22.01 3.64
CA ALA A 331 18.69 -22.09 2.18
C ALA A 331 17.82 -20.95 1.60
N ASN A 332 16.70 -20.63 2.22
CA ASN A 332 15.84 -19.51 1.85
C ASN A 332 16.54 -18.17 2.05
N ALA A 333 17.22 -17.99 3.20
CA ALA A 333 18.00 -16.79 3.49
C ALA A 333 19.11 -16.55 2.45
N LYS A 334 19.82 -17.60 2.04
CA LYS A 334 20.89 -17.52 1.02
C LYS A 334 20.37 -17.02 -0.33
N HIS A 335 19.26 -17.56 -0.81
CA HIS A 335 18.68 -17.15 -2.10
C HIS A 335 18.16 -15.72 -2.05
N TYR A 336 17.44 -15.36 -0.99
CA TYR A 336 16.92 -14.00 -0.82
C TYR A 336 18.03 -12.98 -0.57
N GLY A 337 19.11 -13.39 0.10
CA GLY A 337 20.29 -12.59 0.40
C GLY A 337 20.97 -11.98 -0.82
N VAL A 338 20.93 -12.67 -1.97
CA VAL A 338 21.44 -12.12 -3.24
C VAL A 338 20.77 -10.79 -3.57
N PHE A 339 19.45 -10.72 -3.41
CA PHE A 339 18.66 -9.50 -3.71
C PHE A 339 18.84 -8.43 -2.63
N LEU A 340 19.08 -8.84 -1.37
CA LEU A 340 19.45 -7.91 -0.28
C LEU A 340 20.81 -7.23 -0.52
N VAL A 341 21.69 -7.82 -1.30
CA VAL A 341 22.95 -7.18 -1.74
C VAL A 341 22.72 -6.27 -2.94
N ILE A 342 21.86 -6.65 -3.88
CA ILE A 342 21.54 -5.85 -5.06
C ILE A 342 20.79 -4.56 -4.67
N LEU A 343 19.88 -4.64 -3.69
CA LEU A 343 19.04 -3.52 -3.29
C LEU A 343 19.83 -2.26 -2.88
N PRO A 344 20.84 -2.31 -1.96
CA PRO A 344 21.68 -1.15 -1.64
C PRO A 344 22.41 -0.58 -2.86
N VAL A 345 22.90 -1.43 -3.77
CA VAL A 345 23.58 -0.98 -4.99
C VAL A 345 22.63 -0.12 -5.82
N VAL A 346 21.39 -0.57 -6.03
CA VAL A 346 20.38 0.20 -6.79
C VAL A 346 20.01 1.49 -6.06
N PHE A 347 19.93 1.50 -4.71
CA PHE A 347 19.76 2.72 -3.93
C PHE A 347 20.90 3.72 -4.11
N PHE A 348 22.16 3.27 -4.11
CA PHE A 348 23.31 4.14 -4.33
C PHE A 348 23.35 4.71 -5.76
N LEU A 349 23.01 3.89 -6.77
CA LEU A 349 22.91 4.33 -8.16
C LEU A 349 21.76 5.34 -8.36
N GLY A 350 20.67 5.21 -7.62
CA GLY A 350 19.56 6.15 -7.62
C GLY A 350 19.90 7.52 -7.01
N ALA A 351 21.00 7.62 -6.25
CA ALA A 351 21.61 8.83 -5.71
C ALA A 351 20.60 9.79 -5.03
N ALA A 352 19.65 9.27 -4.27
CA ALA A 352 18.59 10.01 -3.58
C ALA A 352 17.73 10.90 -4.49
N SER A 353 17.67 10.59 -5.78
CA SER A 353 16.82 11.28 -6.75
C SER A 353 15.56 10.45 -7.02
N PRO A 354 14.35 10.92 -6.63
CA PRO A 354 13.11 10.17 -6.77
C PRO A 354 12.88 9.63 -8.19
N GLN A 355 13.11 10.46 -9.20
CA GLN A 355 12.89 10.09 -10.60
C GLN A 355 13.88 9.02 -11.09
N ARG A 356 15.18 9.11 -10.69
CA ARG A 356 16.18 8.09 -11.02
C ARG A 356 15.88 6.77 -10.34
N MET A 357 15.46 6.82 -9.07
CA MET A 357 15.03 5.63 -8.32
C MET A 357 13.87 4.95 -9.04
N LEU A 358 12.83 5.69 -9.48
CA LEU A 358 11.71 5.12 -10.23
C LEU A 358 12.18 4.38 -11.48
N ALA A 359 13.03 5.02 -12.30
CA ALA A 359 13.52 4.42 -13.52
C ALA A 359 14.36 3.14 -13.25
N LEU A 360 15.33 3.21 -12.35
CA LEU A 360 16.23 2.10 -12.03
C LEU A 360 15.48 0.91 -11.41
N PHE A 361 14.63 1.17 -10.43
CA PHE A 361 13.86 0.12 -9.76
C PHE A 361 12.89 -0.56 -10.74
N SER A 362 12.24 0.21 -11.63
CA SER A 362 11.37 -0.36 -12.66
C SER A 362 12.12 -1.26 -13.63
N VAL A 363 13.32 -0.84 -14.08
CA VAL A 363 14.16 -1.67 -14.96
C VAL A 363 14.56 -2.98 -14.26
N VAL A 364 14.94 -2.91 -12.99
CA VAL A 364 15.26 -4.12 -12.20
C VAL A 364 14.02 -5.03 -12.08
N ILE A 365 12.84 -4.48 -11.77
CA ILE A 365 11.60 -5.27 -11.69
C ILE A 365 11.29 -5.96 -13.03
N ILE A 366 11.38 -5.22 -14.14
CA ILE A 366 11.16 -5.79 -15.48
C ILE A 366 12.11 -6.96 -15.73
N GLY A 367 13.40 -6.81 -15.37
CA GLY A 367 14.39 -7.88 -15.46
C GLY A 367 14.04 -9.09 -14.60
N LEU A 368 13.63 -8.86 -13.33
CA LEU A 368 13.25 -9.93 -12.41
C LEU A 368 12.00 -10.68 -12.90
N LEU A 369 10.98 -9.97 -13.39
CA LEU A 369 9.79 -10.57 -13.97
C LEU A 369 10.13 -11.39 -15.22
N ALA A 370 10.97 -10.85 -16.11
CA ALA A 370 11.42 -11.58 -17.31
C ALA A 370 12.16 -12.87 -16.94
N ILE A 371 13.09 -12.82 -15.97
CA ILE A 371 13.79 -14.01 -15.49
C ILE A 371 12.79 -15.01 -14.88
N GLY A 372 11.86 -14.57 -14.05
CA GLY A 372 10.82 -15.42 -13.45
C GLY A 372 9.94 -16.09 -14.49
N MET A 373 9.60 -15.40 -15.58
CA MET A 373 8.82 -15.96 -16.71
C MET A 373 9.62 -16.98 -17.53
N LEU A 374 10.90 -16.76 -17.73
CA LEU A 374 11.74 -17.57 -18.63
C LEU A 374 12.44 -18.74 -17.94
N THR A 375 12.55 -18.75 -16.60
CA THR A 375 13.22 -19.78 -15.83
C THR A 375 12.25 -20.65 -15.04
N ALA A 376 12.74 -21.67 -14.33
CA ALA A 376 11.94 -22.59 -13.50
C ALA A 376 12.61 -22.80 -12.13
N GLY A 377 11.89 -23.50 -11.24
CA GLY A 377 12.40 -23.87 -9.91
C GLY A 377 12.79 -22.65 -9.07
N THR A 378 13.85 -22.80 -8.30
CA THR A 378 14.32 -21.81 -7.31
C THR A 378 14.61 -20.44 -7.91
N THR A 379 15.15 -20.36 -9.14
CA THR A 379 15.45 -19.09 -9.81
C THR A 379 14.16 -18.31 -10.09
N ALA A 380 13.16 -18.93 -10.70
CA ALA A 380 11.88 -18.29 -10.97
C ALA A 380 11.18 -17.86 -9.67
N GLN A 381 11.20 -18.71 -8.65
CA GLN A 381 10.62 -18.42 -7.34
C GLN A 381 11.20 -17.13 -6.74
N TRP A 382 12.52 -17.08 -6.57
CA TRP A 382 13.15 -15.98 -5.85
C TRP A 382 13.20 -14.68 -6.64
N THR A 383 13.25 -14.72 -7.97
CA THR A 383 13.17 -13.50 -8.79
C THR A 383 11.79 -12.84 -8.68
N ILE A 384 10.71 -13.62 -8.67
CA ILE A 384 9.36 -13.07 -8.49
C ILE A 384 9.17 -12.52 -7.07
N LEU A 385 9.63 -13.25 -6.03
CA LEU A 385 9.54 -12.78 -4.65
C LEU A 385 10.35 -11.50 -4.40
N ALA A 386 11.50 -11.35 -5.05
CA ALA A 386 12.35 -10.17 -4.91
C ALA A 386 11.75 -8.89 -5.51
N VAL A 387 10.76 -8.99 -6.40
CA VAL A 387 10.08 -7.82 -6.99
C VAL A 387 9.56 -6.88 -5.90
N GLY A 388 9.04 -7.41 -4.78
CA GLY A 388 8.54 -6.62 -3.66
C GLY A 388 9.57 -5.63 -3.09
N MET A 389 10.86 -6.01 -3.02
CA MET A 389 11.92 -5.10 -2.54
C MET A 389 12.01 -3.82 -3.39
N PHE A 390 11.88 -3.97 -4.71
CA PHE A 390 12.02 -2.86 -5.65
C PHE A 390 10.72 -2.08 -5.85
N CYS A 391 9.57 -2.60 -5.42
CA CYS A 391 8.31 -1.85 -5.32
C CYS A 391 8.34 -0.80 -4.19
N SER A 392 9.19 -0.94 -3.21
CA SER A 392 9.15 -0.29 -1.89
C SER A 392 9.04 1.23 -1.89
N VAL A 393 9.80 1.93 -2.73
CA VAL A 393 9.87 3.42 -2.74
C VAL A 393 9.05 4.05 -3.86
N MET A 394 8.40 3.25 -4.68
CA MET A 394 7.76 3.76 -5.90
C MET A 394 6.58 4.66 -5.60
N TRP A 395 5.67 4.25 -4.72
CA TRP A 395 4.47 5.02 -4.41
C TRP A 395 4.81 6.43 -3.93
N SER A 396 5.70 6.55 -2.95
CA SER A 396 6.09 7.85 -2.38
C SER A 396 6.81 8.73 -3.40
N ASN A 397 7.65 8.14 -4.26
CA ASN A 397 8.38 8.90 -5.28
C ASN A 397 7.45 9.38 -6.40
N ILE A 398 6.54 8.53 -6.88
CA ILE A 398 5.53 8.94 -7.89
C ILE A 398 4.67 10.06 -7.30
N PHE A 399 4.17 9.86 -6.07
CA PHE A 399 3.30 10.81 -5.40
C PHE A 399 3.95 12.19 -5.26
N SER A 400 5.18 12.24 -4.74
CA SER A 400 5.90 13.51 -4.53
C SER A 400 6.16 14.24 -5.86
N LEU A 401 6.59 13.53 -6.89
CA LEU A 401 6.83 14.11 -8.22
C LEU A 401 5.54 14.61 -8.89
N ALA A 402 4.43 13.89 -8.69
CA ALA A 402 3.15 14.24 -9.30
C ALA A 402 2.49 15.48 -8.69
N ILE A 403 2.71 15.76 -7.39
CA ILE A 403 2.16 16.94 -6.72
C ILE A 403 3.13 18.12 -6.68
N GLU A 404 4.35 17.95 -7.15
CA GLU A 404 5.36 19.00 -7.16
C GLU A 404 4.94 20.14 -8.10
N GLY A 405 5.09 21.39 -7.65
CA GLY A 405 4.73 22.57 -8.43
C GLY A 405 3.22 22.89 -8.50
N LEU A 406 2.33 22.10 -7.88
CA LEU A 406 0.89 22.36 -7.89
C LEU A 406 0.43 23.51 -7.01
N GLY A 407 1.29 24.04 -6.09
CA GLY A 407 0.91 25.14 -5.19
C GLY A 407 -0.40 24.85 -4.42
N PRO A 408 -1.40 25.73 -4.53
CA PRO A 408 -2.72 25.56 -3.87
C PRO A 408 -3.49 24.31 -4.32
N LEU A 409 -3.15 23.73 -5.48
CA LEU A 409 -3.83 22.56 -6.03
C LEU A 409 -3.26 21.22 -5.51
N LYS A 410 -2.29 21.23 -4.58
CA LYS A 410 -1.68 20.01 -4.03
C LYS A 410 -2.70 19.04 -3.43
N SER A 411 -3.68 19.56 -2.67
CA SER A 411 -4.74 18.73 -2.07
C SER A 411 -5.59 18.04 -3.14
N GLN A 412 -5.94 18.77 -4.20
CA GLN A 412 -6.68 18.24 -5.35
C GLN A 412 -5.86 17.16 -6.09
N GLY A 413 -4.59 17.44 -6.38
CA GLY A 413 -3.68 16.46 -6.99
C GLY A 413 -3.55 15.19 -6.15
N SER A 414 -3.42 15.34 -4.82
CA SER A 414 -3.35 14.20 -3.89
C SER A 414 -4.60 13.33 -3.94
N SER A 415 -5.80 13.93 -3.97
CA SER A 415 -7.06 13.18 -4.07
C SER A 415 -7.16 12.39 -5.37
N LEU A 416 -6.74 12.98 -6.49
CA LEU A 416 -6.70 12.32 -7.79
C LEU A 416 -5.72 11.13 -7.81
N LEU A 417 -4.56 11.27 -7.17
CA LEU A 417 -3.58 10.19 -7.05
C LEU A 417 -4.12 9.03 -6.18
N VAL A 418 -4.86 9.34 -5.11
CA VAL A 418 -5.52 8.31 -4.28
C VAL A 418 -6.60 7.57 -5.07
N MET A 419 -7.39 8.26 -5.90
CA MET A 419 -8.36 7.60 -6.79
C MET A 419 -7.68 6.64 -7.77
N ALA A 420 -6.45 6.94 -8.21
CA ALA A 420 -5.68 6.10 -9.11
C ALA A 420 -5.25 4.74 -8.51
N ILE A 421 -5.42 4.52 -7.19
CA ILE A 421 -5.26 3.20 -6.52
C ILE A 421 -6.18 2.13 -7.16
N LEU A 422 -7.20 2.56 -7.92
CA LEU A 422 -8.05 1.71 -8.76
C LEU A 422 -7.25 0.73 -9.64
N GLY A 423 -5.99 1.01 -9.97
CA GLY A 423 -5.12 0.08 -10.68
C GLY A 423 -5.04 -1.30 -10.03
N GLY A 424 -5.08 -1.36 -8.69
CA GLY A 424 -5.15 -2.61 -7.93
C GLY A 424 -6.44 -3.41 -8.12
N ALA A 425 -7.52 -2.77 -8.59
CA ALA A 425 -8.75 -3.46 -8.95
C ALA A 425 -8.75 -3.97 -10.40
N ILE A 426 -8.06 -3.29 -11.31
CA ILE A 426 -8.16 -3.53 -12.77
C ILE A 426 -7.06 -4.49 -13.26
N LEU A 427 -5.80 -4.27 -12.87
CA LEU A 427 -4.69 -5.05 -13.43
C LEU A 427 -4.68 -6.52 -12.96
N PRO A 428 -5.02 -6.88 -11.70
CA PRO A 428 -5.04 -8.28 -11.30
C PRO A 428 -6.05 -9.15 -12.07
N PRO A 429 -7.32 -8.75 -12.27
CA PRO A 429 -8.22 -9.49 -13.16
C PRO A 429 -7.73 -9.58 -14.60
N LEU A 430 -7.11 -8.51 -15.13
CA LEU A 430 -6.49 -8.55 -16.46
C LEU A 430 -5.35 -9.57 -16.50
N GLN A 431 -4.50 -9.62 -15.47
CA GLN A 431 -3.46 -10.65 -15.34
C GLN A 431 -4.09 -12.05 -15.24
N GLY A 432 -5.19 -12.19 -14.50
CA GLY A 432 -5.94 -13.43 -14.40
C GLY A 432 -6.45 -13.92 -15.76
N ALA A 433 -7.01 -13.03 -16.59
CA ALA A 433 -7.45 -13.36 -17.95
C ALA A 433 -6.28 -13.82 -18.85
N VAL A 434 -5.12 -13.17 -18.74
CA VAL A 434 -3.90 -13.60 -19.44
C VAL A 434 -3.44 -14.97 -18.93
N ALA A 435 -3.53 -15.23 -17.62
CA ALA A 435 -3.16 -16.51 -17.02
C ALA A 435 -4.06 -17.64 -17.49
N ASP A 436 -5.36 -17.40 -17.70
CA ASP A 436 -6.31 -18.40 -18.20
C ASP A 436 -6.02 -18.83 -19.66
N HIS A 437 -5.47 -17.92 -20.47
CA HIS A 437 -5.21 -18.21 -21.88
C HIS A 437 -3.77 -18.68 -22.15
N PHE A 438 -2.79 -18.15 -21.42
CA PHE A 438 -1.36 -18.35 -21.72
C PHE A 438 -0.58 -19.02 -20.56
N GLY A 439 -1.24 -19.32 -19.44
CA GLY A 439 -0.59 -19.82 -18.23
C GLY A 439 -0.14 -18.70 -17.29
N ILE A 440 -0.09 -19.05 -15.99
CA ILE A 440 0.18 -18.07 -14.94
C ILE A 440 1.57 -17.45 -15.04
N GLU A 441 2.56 -18.20 -15.52
CA GLU A 441 3.93 -17.72 -15.73
C GLU A 441 4.01 -16.62 -16.75
N HIS A 442 3.24 -16.70 -17.85
CA HIS A 442 3.22 -15.66 -18.90
C HIS A 442 2.37 -14.46 -18.51
N SER A 443 1.49 -14.59 -17.52
CA SER A 443 0.63 -13.50 -17.04
C SER A 443 1.41 -12.34 -16.42
N PHE A 444 2.64 -12.56 -15.98
CA PHE A 444 3.51 -11.51 -15.45
C PHE A 444 3.91 -10.44 -16.50
N VAL A 445 3.58 -10.64 -17.78
CA VAL A 445 3.68 -9.57 -18.78
C VAL A 445 2.81 -8.36 -18.42
N VAL A 446 1.68 -8.55 -17.72
CA VAL A 446 0.78 -7.45 -17.32
C VAL A 446 1.48 -6.50 -16.34
N PRO A 447 1.99 -6.94 -15.18
CA PRO A 447 2.77 -6.06 -14.31
C PRO A 447 4.07 -5.57 -14.99
N MET A 448 4.70 -6.33 -15.88
CA MET A 448 5.88 -5.88 -16.61
C MET A 448 5.58 -4.62 -17.45
N VAL A 449 4.47 -4.58 -18.18
CA VAL A 449 4.02 -3.39 -18.92
C VAL A 449 3.73 -2.22 -17.98
N ALA A 450 3.13 -2.49 -16.82
CA ALA A 450 2.88 -1.47 -15.82
C ALA A 450 4.19 -0.83 -15.32
N PHE A 451 5.20 -1.62 -15.01
CA PHE A 451 6.52 -1.12 -14.57
C PHE A 451 7.29 -0.44 -15.71
N ALA A 452 7.09 -0.83 -16.97
CA ALA A 452 7.64 -0.10 -18.11
C ALA A 452 7.08 1.32 -18.21
N PHE A 453 5.79 1.50 -17.92
CA PHE A 453 5.19 2.84 -17.82
C PHE A 453 5.80 3.66 -16.66
N ILE A 454 6.07 3.05 -15.52
CA ILE A 454 6.70 3.72 -14.38
C ILE A 454 8.14 4.14 -14.72
N ALA A 455 8.88 3.30 -15.43
CA ALA A 455 10.21 3.67 -15.96
C ALA A 455 10.13 4.90 -16.88
N PHE A 456 9.17 4.92 -17.82
CA PHE A 456 8.88 6.09 -18.66
C PHE A 456 8.54 7.33 -17.82
N TYR A 457 7.70 7.19 -16.79
CA TYR A 457 7.36 8.30 -15.89
C TYR A 457 8.61 8.83 -15.16
N GLY A 458 9.47 7.96 -14.66
CA GLY A 458 10.72 8.33 -13.99
C GLY A 458 11.77 8.98 -14.89
N VAL A 459 11.74 8.71 -16.21
CA VAL A 459 12.68 9.32 -17.16
C VAL A 459 12.12 10.62 -17.75
N TYR A 460 10.87 10.62 -18.15
CA TYR A 460 10.26 11.71 -18.93
C TYR A 460 8.98 12.26 -18.30
N GLY A 461 8.05 11.41 -17.88
CA GLY A 461 6.69 11.81 -17.53
C GLY A 461 6.60 12.83 -16.38
N TYR A 462 7.50 12.75 -15.39
CA TYR A 462 7.52 13.65 -14.22
C TYR A 462 7.77 15.13 -14.58
N ARG A 463 8.41 15.41 -15.71
CA ARG A 463 8.72 16.77 -16.19
C ARG A 463 7.78 17.27 -17.30
N ALA A 464 6.80 16.47 -17.70
CA ALA A 464 5.89 16.83 -18.77
C ALA A 464 5.08 18.09 -18.40
N GLY A 465 5.14 19.11 -19.29
CA GLY A 465 4.49 20.41 -19.08
C GLY A 465 5.16 21.34 -18.07
N ARG A 466 6.30 20.94 -17.50
CA ARG A 466 7.11 21.75 -16.56
C ARG A 466 8.24 22.46 -17.33
N LYS A 467 8.02 23.75 -17.65
CA LYS A 467 9.01 24.56 -18.39
C LYS A 467 10.31 24.79 -17.62
N ASP A 468 10.22 24.87 -16.29
CA ASP A 468 11.33 25.03 -15.35
C ASP A 468 12.34 23.86 -15.37
N LEU A 469 11.87 22.63 -15.62
CA LEU A 469 12.70 21.43 -15.67
C LEU A 469 13.17 21.09 -17.09
N VAL A 470 12.45 21.54 -18.12
CA VAL A 470 12.82 21.29 -19.53
C VAL A 470 14.00 22.17 -19.94
N ALA A 471 14.16 23.37 -19.35
CA ALA A 471 15.27 24.27 -19.64
C ALA A 471 16.60 23.88 -18.95
N ALA A 472 16.57 22.94 -17.98
CA ALA A 472 17.74 22.51 -17.20
C ALA A 472 18.32 21.14 -17.64
N ALA A 473 17.75 20.50 -18.64
CA ALA A 473 18.16 19.20 -19.20
C ALA A 473 18.80 19.34 -20.58
#